data_37352f19575d18c577b1e575ab7de2ea
#
_entry.id   37352f19575d18c577b1e575ab7de2ea
#
_cell.length_a   1.000
_cell.length_b   1.000
_cell.length_c   1.000
_cell.angle_alpha   90.00
_cell.angle_beta   90.00
_cell.angle_gamma   90.00
#
_symmetry.space_group_name_H-M   'P 1'
#
loop_
_entity.id
_entity.type
_entity.pdbx_description
1 polymer ?
#
loop_
_entity_poly.entity_id
_entity_poly.type
_entity_poly.pdbx_seq_one_letter_code
_entity_poly.pdbx_strand_id
1 'polypeptide(L)'
;MAGKLAAPARLFAFLLFHLRRCFHAGPVQPPSAEDIRRAVQAALAEDLGSGDVTTLSAVPEAAQARAVMRAREPLVVAGLAFAEAAFRELSPAVKIERKVSDAQHAKEGEVLLNISGPARAILSAERVALNLVQRLSGVATLTAQFVDAVKGTRAKILDTRKTTPGWRHFEKYAVTCGGGQNHRFGLFDMVLIKDNHLAALRDESPNAVVAAVQRARAAYPKLKVEVEAETLKQVEQAVAAGADIILLDNMSVIQLRLAVQKAKGRAQTEASGGVSLANVRAMAETGVDFISVGALTHSARAVDIGLDFES
;
A
#
# COMPACT_ATOMS: atom_id res chain seq x y z
N MET A 1 42.28 0.84 -14.51
CA MET A 1 42.19 0.78 -13.02
C MET A 1 40.73 0.94 -12.62
N ALA A 2 40.05 -0.14 -12.30
CA ALA A 2 38.67 -0.13 -11.93
C ALA A 2 38.56 -0.09 -10.40
N GLY A 3 38.09 1.03 -9.86
CA GLY A 3 37.82 1.20 -8.43
C GLY A 3 36.54 0.51 -8.05
N LYS A 4 36.63 -0.60 -7.34
CA LYS A 4 35.49 -1.25 -6.67
C LYS A 4 35.03 -0.37 -5.50
N LEU A 5 33.86 0.24 -5.60
CA LEU A 5 33.16 0.81 -4.45
C LEU A 5 32.64 -0.34 -3.58
N ALA A 6 33.33 -0.62 -2.48
CA ALA A 6 32.87 -1.54 -1.45
C ALA A 6 31.80 -0.82 -0.60
N ALA A 7 30.56 -1.24 -0.69
CA ALA A 7 29.51 -0.85 0.26
C ALA A 7 29.81 -1.47 1.64
N PRO A 8 29.56 -0.77 2.76
CA PRO A 8 29.92 -1.26 4.08
C PRO A 8 29.09 -2.49 4.45
N ALA A 9 29.77 -3.57 4.82
CA ALA A 9 29.22 -4.89 5.13
C ALA A 9 28.13 -4.91 6.24
N ARG A 10 27.97 -3.85 7.00
CA ARG A 10 26.95 -3.71 8.06
C ARG A 10 25.55 -3.41 7.53
N LEU A 11 25.40 -2.80 6.35
CA LEU A 11 24.09 -2.58 5.73
C LEU A 11 23.51 -3.89 5.14
N PHE A 12 24.39 -4.78 4.69
CA PHE A 12 24.01 -6.07 4.10
C PHE A 12 23.48 -7.09 5.13
N ALA A 13 24.01 -7.08 6.36
CA ALA A 13 23.58 -7.99 7.42
C ALA A 13 22.16 -7.67 7.91
N PHE A 14 21.76 -6.39 7.91
CA PHE A 14 20.40 -5.97 8.29
C PHE A 14 19.37 -6.32 7.22
N LEU A 15 19.77 -6.35 5.93
CA LEU A 15 18.89 -6.77 4.82
C LEU A 15 18.64 -8.28 4.77
N LEU A 16 19.63 -9.10 5.16
CA LEU A 16 19.56 -10.57 5.03
C LEU A 16 18.61 -11.24 6.04
N PHE A 17 18.32 -10.61 7.18
CA PHE A 17 17.40 -11.19 8.18
C PHE A 17 15.92 -11.05 7.76
N HIS A 18 15.59 -10.08 6.89
CA HIS A 18 14.23 -9.86 6.36
C HIS A 18 13.95 -10.64 5.06
N LEU A 19 14.96 -11.18 4.38
CA LEU A 19 14.85 -11.84 3.06
C LEU A 19 14.26 -13.26 3.08
N ARG A 20 13.98 -13.85 4.25
CA ARG A 20 13.50 -15.24 4.31
C ARG A 20 11.98 -15.43 4.28
N ARG A 21 11.16 -14.38 4.16
CA ARG A 21 9.69 -14.51 4.23
C ARG A 21 8.87 -14.01 3.04
N CYS A 22 9.45 -13.46 1.98
CA CYS A 22 8.68 -12.90 0.86
C CYS A 22 9.08 -13.49 -0.50
N PHE A 23 8.78 -14.77 -0.72
CA PHE A 23 8.88 -15.40 -2.05
C PHE A 23 7.53 -15.91 -2.53
N HIS A 24 6.54 -15.03 -2.63
CA HIS A 24 5.36 -15.26 -3.48
C HIS A 24 4.69 -13.89 -3.71
N ALA A 25 4.34 -13.58 -4.96
CA ALA A 25 3.44 -12.48 -5.30
C ALA A 25 2.01 -12.83 -4.86
N GLY A 26 1.82 -12.90 -3.55
CA GLY A 26 0.54 -12.99 -2.86
C GLY A 26 0.22 -11.67 -2.18
N PRO A 27 -0.99 -11.49 -1.62
CA PRO A 27 -1.33 -10.29 -0.86
C PRO A 27 -0.28 -10.04 0.20
N VAL A 28 0.09 -8.76 0.38
CA VAL A 28 1.01 -8.35 1.45
C VAL A 28 0.45 -8.85 2.77
N GLN A 29 1.25 -9.60 3.53
CA GLN A 29 0.84 -10.10 4.83
C GLN A 29 0.54 -8.92 5.76
N PRO A 30 -0.43 -9.05 6.67
CA PRO A 30 -0.66 -8.05 7.70
C PRO A 30 0.66 -7.67 8.39
N PRO A 31 0.86 -6.39 8.75
CA PRO A 31 2.06 -5.96 9.46
C PRO A 31 2.25 -6.79 10.73
N SER A 32 3.49 -7.21 10.99
CA SER A 32 3.80 -7.94 12.21
C SER A 32 3.64 -7.06 13.45
N ALA A 33 3.40 -7.65 14.61
CA ALA A 33 3.34 -6.90 15.87
C ALA A 33 4.62 -6.06 16.11
N GLU A 34 5.77 -6.57 15.68
CA GLU A 34 7.06 -5.86 15.79
C GLU A 34 7.14 -4.65 14.83
N ASP A 35 6.63 -4.78 13.57
CA ASP A 35 6.60 -3.66 12.63
C ASP A 35 5.67 -2.56 13.11
N ILE A 36 4.49 -2.93 13.65
CA ILE A 36 3.54 -2.00 14.25
C ILE A 36 4.17 -1.29 15.44
N ARG A 37 4.78 -2.03 16.36
CA ARG A 37 5.42 -1.48 17.56
C ARG A 37 6.50 -0.46 17.19
N ARG A 38 7.39 -0.77 16.26
CA ARG A 38 8.45 0.15 15.80
C ARG A 38 7.88 1.43 15.20
N ALA A 39 6.84 1.33 14.37
CA ALA A 39 6.19 2.50 13.78
C ALA A 39 5.53 3.38 14.85
N VAL A 40 4.85 2.77 15.79
CA VAL A 40 4.19 3.45 16.92
C VAL A 40 5.20 4.13 17.83
N GLN A 41 6.27 3.44 18.20
CA GLN A 41 7.33 4.01 19.05
C GLN A 41 7.98 5.23 18.40
N ALA A 42 8.24 5.18 17.07
CA ALA A 42 8.79 6.33 16.35
C ALA A 42 7.82 7.51 16.35
N ALA A 43 6.53 7.29 16.15
CA ALA A 43 5.51 8.33 16.16
C ALA A 43 5.27 8.89 17.56
N LEU A 44 5.26 8.07 18.61
CA LEU A 44 5.18 8.53 20.00
C LEU A 44 6.43 9.32 20.42
N ALA A 45 7.62 8.91 19.98
CA ALA A 45 8.85 9.67 20.27
C ALA A 45 8.84 11.06 19.62
N GLU A 46 8.27 11.20 18.42
CA GLU A 46 8.10 12.49 17.74
C GLU A 46 7.14 13.40 18.49
N ASP A 47 5.99 12.87 18.94
CA ASP A 47 4.91 13.66 19.53
C ASP A 47 5.18 13.99 21.00
N LEU A 48 5.72 13.07 21.77
CA LEU A 48 5.95 13.26 23.21
C LEU A 48 7.24 14.02 23.51
N GLY A 49 8.30 13.82 22.72
CA GLY A 49 9.61 14.43 23.00
C GLY A 49 10.06 14.20 24.45
N SER A 50 10.17 15.25 25.24
CA SER A 50 10.54 15.19 26.67
C SER A 50 9.36 14.89 27.61
N GLY A 51 8.14 14.80 27.09
CA GLY A 51 6.92 14.48 27.86
C GLY A 51 5.74 15.39 27.52
N ASP A 52 4.52 14.86 27.68
CA ASP A 52 3.27 15.61 27.53
C ASP A 52 3.08 16.57 28.72
N VAL A 53 3.58 17.80 28.54
CA VAL A 53 3.58 18.82 29.62
C VAL A 53 2.16 19.19 30.10
N THR A 54 1.17 19.15 29.21
CA THR A 54 -0.23 19.45 29.54
C THR A 54 -0.81 18.36 30.43
N THR A 55 -0.73 17.12 29.97
CA THR A 55 -1.29 15.97 30.70
C THR A 55 -0.57 15.77 32.04
N LEU A 56 0.76 15.89 32.05
CA LEU A 56 1.55 15.70 33.27
C LEU A 56 1.26 16.78 34.33
N SER A 57 0.98 18.01 33.92
CA SER A 57 0.69 19.12 34.83
C SER A 57 -0.78 19.20 35.28
N ALA A 58 -1.73 18.87 34.40
CA ALA A 58 -3.14 19.09 34.61
C ALA A 58 -3.91 17.87 35.13
N VAL A 59 -3.46 16.66 34.82
CA VAL A 59 -4.19 15.41 35.12
C VAL A 59 -3.53 14.68 36.29
N PRO A 60 -4.27 14.32 37.35
CA PRO A 60 -3.72 13.52 38.45
C PRO A 60 -3.19 12.14 37.94
N GLU A 61 -2.09 11.67 38.53
CA GLU A 61 -1.48 10.41 38.15
C GLU A 61 -2.43 9.21 38.33
N ALA A 62 -3.24 9.21 39.37
CA ALA A 62 -4.20 8.15 39.67
C ALA A 62 -5.48 8.22 38.84
N ALA A 63 -5.65 9.26 38.00
CA ALA A 63 -6.87 9.47 37.24
C ALA A 63 -7.09 8.32 36.24
N GLN A 64 -8.33 7.82 36.19
CA GLN A 64 -8.79 6.82 35.23
C GLN A 64 -9.77 7.48 34.26
N ALA A 65 -9.79 7.00 33.02
CA ALA A 65 -10.69 7.48 32.00
C ALA A 65 -11.29 6.34 31.19
N ARG A 66 -12.42 6.65 30.55
CA ARG A 66 -13.03 5.86 29.49
C ARG A 66 -13.15 6.74 28.25
N ALA A 67 -12.89 6.16 27.10
CA ALA A 67 -13.00 6.85 25.84
C ALA A 67 -13.48 5.89 24.74
N VAL A 68 -14.13 6.43 23.72
CA VAL A 68 -14.56 5.70 22.54
C VAL A 68 -13.93 6.31 21.30
N MET A 69 -13.27 5.48 20.49
CA MET A 69 -12.84 5.86 19.16
C MET A 69 -14.00 5.66 18.20
N ARG A 70 -14.40 6.71 17.48
CA ARG A 70 -15.63 6.71 16.66
C ARG A 70 -15.37 7.29 15.28
N ALA A 71 -15.94 6.65 14.25
CA ALA A 71 -15.99 7.19 12.90
C ALA A 71 -16.83 8.47 12.84
N ARG A 72 -16.35 9.54 12.22
CA ARG A 72 -17.05 10.80 12.00
C ARG A 72 -17.64 10.92 10.59
N GLU A 73 -17.32 9.95 9.74
CA GLU A 73 -17.82 9.81 8.39
C GLU A 73 -17.84 8.32 7.98
N PRO A 74 -18.56 7.92 6.93
CA PRO A 74 -18.47 6.55 6.41
C PRO A 74 -17.06 6.24 5.90
N LEU A 75 -16.51 5.09 6.31
CA LEU A 75 -15.15 4.68 5.96
C LEU A 75 -14.97 3.17 5.94
N VAL A 76 -13.86 2.70 5.35
CA VAL A 76 -13.34 1.34 5.52
C VAL A 76 -12.25 1.37 6.57
N VAL A 77 -12.39 0.57 7.59
CA VAL A 77 -11.46 0.55 8.73
C VAL A 77 -10.15 -0.13 8.34
N ALA A 78 -9.02 0.48 8.69
CA ALA A 78 -7.70 -0.13 8.60
C ALA A 78 -6.75 0.42 9.67
N GLY A 79 -5.98 -0.48 10.29
CA GLY A 79 -4.91 -0.09 11.20
C GLY A 79 -5.30 0.00 12.67
N LEU A 80 -6.38 -0.63 13.12
CA LEU A 80 -6.77 -0.65 14.54
C LEU A 80 -5.65 -1.15 15.46
N ALA A 81 -4.85 -2.11 14.99
CA ALA A 81 -3.71 -2.63 15.75
C ALA A 81 -2.65 -1.55 16.07
N PHE A 82 -2.53 -0.50 15.25
CA PHE A 82 -1.64 0.62 15.52
C PHE A 82 -2.16 1.49 16.66
N ALA A 83 -3.48 1.78 16.67
CA ALA A 83 -4.08 2.53 17.77
C ALA A 83 -3.94 1.76 19.10
N GLU A 84 -4.23 0.46 19.09
CA GLU A 84 -4.05 -0.38 20.28
C GLU A 84 -2.62 -0.39 20.78
N ALA A 85 -1.65 -0.48 19.86
CA ALA A 85 -0.24 -0.46 20.20
C ALA A 85 0.16 0.90 20.80
N ALA A 86 -0.36 2.03 20.27
CA ALA A 86 -0.06 3.37 20.81
C ALA A 86 -0.51 3.53 22.26
N PHE A 87 -1.72 3.10 22.57
CA PHE A 87 -2.21 3.15 23.97
C PHE A 87 -1.44 2.22 24.90
N ARG A 88 -1.17 0.96 24.47
CA ARG A 88 -0.48 -0.02 25.28
C ARG A 88 1.01 0.27 25.48
N GLU A 89 1.65 0.96 24.54
CA GLU A 89 3.05 1.36 24.64
C GLU A 89 3.24 2.37 25.79
N LEU A 90 2.25 3.25 26.04
CA LEU A 90 2.29 4.18 27.17
C LEU A 90 1.83 3.57 28.48
N SER A 91 0.94 2.57 28.46
CA SER A 91 0.57 1.81 29.66
C SER A 91 -0.05 0.46 29.31
N PRO A 92 0.52 -0.65 29.79
CA PRO A 92 -0.09 -1.97 29.62
C PRO A 92 -1.41 -2.14 30.40
N ALA A 93 -1.73 -1.20 31.33
CA ALA A 93 -2.99 -1.21 32.07
C ALA A 93 -4.18 -0.70 31.24
N VAL A 94 -3.95 -0.11 30.06
CA VAL A 94 -5.02 0.30 29.15
C VAL A 94 -5.72 -0.94 28.58
N LYS A 95 -7.03 -1.02 28.81
CA LYS A 95 -7.92 -2.06 28.29
C LYS A 95 -8.58 -1.55 27.03
N ILE A 96 -8.59 -2.35 25.99
CA ILE A 96 -9.16 -2.00 24.68
C ILE A 96 -10.08 -3.13 24.22
N GLU A 97 -11.28 -2.76 23.80
CA GLU A 97 -12.27 -3.65 23.20
C GLU A 97 -12.56 -3.19 21.78
N ARG A 98 -12.25 -4.02 20.79
CA ARG A 98 -12.63 -3.78 19.39
C ARG A 98 -14.13 -3.98 19.19
N LYS A 99 -14.78 -3.05 18.52
CA LYS A 99 -16.18 -3.17 18.08
C LYS A 99 -16.28 -3.54 16.59
N VAL A 100 -15.25 -3.28 15.83
CA VAL A 100 -15.12 -3.60 14.42
C VAL A 100 -13.74 -4.19 14.14
N SER A 101 -13.56 -4.76 12.95
CA SER A 101 -12.27 -5.27 12.46
C SER A 101 -11.80 -4.47 11.25
N ASP A 102 -10.51 -4.52 10.98
CA ASP A 102 -9.97 -3.99 9.72
C ASP A 102 -10.68 -4.64 8.53
N ALA A 103 -10.80 -3.91 7.42
CA ALA A 103 -11.55 -4.21 6.22
C ALA A 103 -13.09 -4.16 6.36
N GLN A 104 -13.64 -3.87 7.52
CA GLN A 104 -15.08 -3.62 7.67
C GLN A 104 -15.43 -2.18 7.31
N HIS A 105 -16.64 -2.00 6.74
CA HIS A 105 -17.23 -0.68 6.55
C HIS A 105 -17.81 -0.18 7.88
N ALA A 106 -17.45 1.02 8.27
CA ALA A 106 -18.04 1.72 9.40
C ALA A 106 -18.89 2.89 8.91
N LYS A 107 -20.03 3.11 9.55
CA LYS A 107 -20.92 4.26 9.30
C LYS A 107 -20.47 5.44 10.18
N GLU A 108 -20.90 6.64 9.81
CA GLU A 108 -20.80 7.79 10.68
C GLU A 108 -21.44 7.50 12.06
N GLY A 109 -20.71 7.86 13.12
CA GLY A 109 -21.13 7.61 14.49
C GLY A 109 -20.79 6.22 15.03
N GLU A 110 -20.33 5.29 14.23
CA GLU A 110 -20.04 3.92 14.66
C GLU A 110 -18.79 3.87 15.56
N VAL A 111 -18.88 3.12 16.66
CA VAL A 111 -17.77 2.92 17.60
C VAL A 111 -16.81 1.89 17.01
N LEU A 112 -15.53 2.25 16.94
CA LEU A 112 -14.44 1.38 16.47
C LEU A 112 -13.77 0.67 17.63
N LEU A 113 -13.42 1.42 18.70
CA LEU A 113 -12.78 0.89 19.91
C LEU A 113 -13.42 1.49 21.14
N ASN A 114 -13.61 0.68 22.20
CA ASN A 114 -13.78 1.16 23.58
C ASN A 114 -12.41 1.07 24.29
N ILE A 115 -12.07 2.11 25.02
CA ILE A 115 -10.76 2.25 25.66
C ILE A 115 -10.98 2.66 27.11
N SER A 116 -10.27 2.04 28.06
CA SER A 116 -10.34 2.41 29.48
C SER A 116 -9.01 2.16 30.16
N GLY A 117 -8.66 3.01 31.15
CA GLY A 117 -7.42 2.86 31.89
C GLY A 117 -6.86 4.19 32.38
N PRO A 118 -5.53 4.26 32.66
CA PRO A 118 -4.89 5.49 33.13
C PRO A 118 -5.14 6.67 32.17
N ALA A 119 -5.76 7.74 32.67
CA ALA A 119 -6.15 8.90 31.86
C ALA A 119 -4.95 9.52 31.13
N ARG A 120 -3.80 9.63 31.81
CA ARG A 120 -2.57 10.18 31.22
C ARG A 120 -2.13 9.38 29.98
N ALA A 121 -2.17 8.05 30.02
CA ALA A 121 -1.76 7.21 28.90
C ALA A 121 -2.72 7.35 27.70
N ILE A 122 -4.04 7.44 27.96
CA ILE A 122 -5.03 7.62 26.91
C ILE A 122 -4.87 8.98 26.22
N LEU A 123 -4.74 10.06 27.00
CA LEU A 123 -4.57 11.42 26.48
C LEU A 123 -3.29 11.57 25.65
N SER A 124 -2.17 11.09 26.19
CA SER A 124 -0.86 11.24 25.52
C SER A 124 -0.70 10.36 24.26
N ALA A 125 -1.45 9.25 24.15
CA ALA A 125 -1.43 8.40 22.95
C ALA A 125 -2.46 8.81 21.88
N GLU A 126 -3.46 9.60 22.24
CA GLU A 126 -4.63 9.90 21.41
C GLU A 126 -4.26 10.32 19.99
N ARG A 127 -3.43 11.36 19.87
CA ARG A 127 -3.12 11.94 18.56
C ARG A 127 -2.40 10.95 17.65
N VAL A 128 -1.43 10.22 18.17
CA VAL A 128 -0.69 9.20 17.41
C VAL A 128 -1.63 8.07 16.99
N ALA A 129 -2.46 7.57 17.91
CA ALA A 129 -3.44 6.52 17.61
C ALA A 129 -4.40 6.95 16.49
N LEU A 130 -4.96 8.16 16.59
CA LEU A 130 -5.87 8.72 15.58
C LEU A 130 -5.19 8.90 14.24
N ASN A 131 -4.02 9.53 14.18
CA ASN A 131 -3.32 9.81 12.92
C ASN A 131 -3.05 8.53 12.13
N LEU A 132 -2.63 7.46 12.80
CA LEU A 132 -2.31 6.17 12.17
C LEU A 132 -3.56 5.52 11.57
N VAL A 133 -4.65 5.43 12.35
CA VAL A 133 -5.90 4.82 11.88
C VAL A 133 -6.58 5.67 10.81
N GLN A 134 -6.61 6.99 10.97
CA GLN A 134 -7.17 7.93 10.00
C GLN A 134 -6.47 7.82 8.63
N ARG A 135 -5.13 7.76 8.63
CA ARG A 135 -4.35 7.64 7.41
C ARG A 135 -4.59 6.30 6.71
N LEU A 136 -4.49 5.19 7.43
CA LEU A 136 -4.65 3.86 6.85
C LEU A 136 -6.09 3.59 6.41
N SER A 137 -7.08 4.02 7.21
CA SER A 137 -8.50 3.92 6.81
C SER A 137 -8.81 4.81 5.61
N GLY A 138 -8.12 5.95 5.44
CA GLY A 138 -8.23 6.78 4.24
C GLY A 138 -7.78 6.06 2.98
N VAL A 139 -6.64 5.36 3.03
CA VAL A 139 -6.15 4.51 1.92
C VAL A 139 -7.15 3.38 1.62
N ALA A 140 -7.65 2.69 2.65
CA ALA A 140 -8.62 1.61 2.50
C ALA A 140 -9.95 2.12 1.90
N THR A 141 -10.45 3.26 2.38
CA THR A 141 -11.70 3.87 1.90
C THR A 141 -11.60 4.29 0.44
N LEU A 142 -10.52 4.96 0.05
CA LEU A 142 -10.30 5.33 -1.35
C LEU A 142 -10.17 4.08 -2.23
N THR A 143 -9.47 3.05 -1.76
CA THR A 143 -9.34 1.79 -2.49
C THR A 143 -10.70 1.13 -2.72
N ALA A 144 -11.56 1.07 -1.70
CA ALA A 144 -12.91 0.51 -1.81
C ALA A 144 -13.74 1.24 -2.88
N GLN A 145 -13.62 2.56 -2.98
CA GLN A 145 -14.31 3.35 -4.03
C GLN A 145 -13.86 2.92 -5.43
N PHE A 146 -12.56 2.71 -5.66
CA PHE A 146 -12.06 2.22 -6.94
C PHE A 146 -12.49 0.78 -7.22
N VAL A 147 -12.47 -0.10 -6.22
CA VAL A 147 -12.93 -1.49 -6.34
C VAL A 147 -14.41 -1.54 -6.69
N ASP A 148 -15.25 -0.74 -6.04
CA ASP A 148 -16.69 -0.66 -6.34
C ASP A 148 -16.95 -0.10 -7.75
N ALA A 149 -16.17 0.89 -8.19
CA ALA A 149 -16.29 1.47 -9.52
C ALA A 149 -16.06 0.46 -10.66
N VAL A 150 -15.22 -0.57 -10.43
CA VAL A 150 -14.94 -1.62 -11.44
C VAL A 150 -15.75 -2.89 -11.24
N LYS A 151 -16.68 -2.93 -10.28
CA LYS A 151 -17.48 -4.10 -9.97
C LYS A 151 -18.27 -4.61 -11.19
N GLY A 152 -18.30 -5.93 -11.36
CA GLY A 152 -18.91 -6.58 -12.52
C GLY A 152 -18.02 -6.65 -13.76
N THR A 153 -16.79 -6.10 -13.72
CA THR A 153 -15.76 -6.33 -14.73
C THR A 153 -14.75 -7.37 -14.24
N ARG A 154 -13.82 -7.77 -15.12
CA ARG A 154 -12.71 -8.68 -14.72
C ARG A 154 -11.54 -7.96 -14.06
N ALA A 155 -11.44 -6.64 -14.23
CA ALA A 155 -10.32 -5.85 -13.78
C ALA A 155 -10.17 -5.89 -12.25
N LYS A 156 -8.91 -5.99 -11.78
CA LYS A 156 -8.55 -5.86 -10.37
C LYS A 156 -7.79 -4.55 -10.17
N ILE A 157 -8.10 -3.86 -9.08
CA ILE A 157 -7.40 -2.63 -8.70
C ILE A 157 -6.12 -2.98 -7.98
N LEU A 158 -5.00 -2.42 -8.45
CA LEU A 158 -3.68 -2.58 -7.85
C LEU A 158 -3.17 -1.27 -7.26
N ASP A 159 -2.38 -1.38 -6.20
CA ASP A 159 -1.52 -0.29 -5.75
C ASP A 159 -0.27 -0.15 -6.64
N THR A 160 0.65 0.70 -6.21
CA THR A 160 1.94 0.89 -6.87
C THR A 160 3.07 0.99 -5.84
N ARG A 161 4.30 1.32 -6.31
CA ARG A 161 5.42 1.71 -5.44
C ARG A 161 5.45 3.20 -5.09
N LYS A 162 4.46 3.97 -5.51
CA LYS A 162 4.29 5.40 -5.17
C LYS A 162 3.69 5.52 -3.77
N THR A 163 4.47 5.18 -2.75
CA THR A 163 4.07 5.12 -1.34
C THR A 163 4.86 6.12 -0.52
N THR A 164 4.36 6.47 0.66
CA THR A 164 5.10 7.23 1.66
C THR A 164 6.38 6.47 2.02
N PRO A 165 7.57 7.10 1.97
CA PRO A 165 8.81 6.45 2.36
C PRO A 165 8.74 5.84 3.77
N GLY A 166 9.15 4.57 3.90
CA GLY A 166 9.05 3.83 5.16
C GLY A 166 7.68 3.22 5.46
N TRP A 167 6.60 3.69 4.81
CA TRP A 167 5.22 3.27 5.11
C TRP A 167 4.62 2.27 4.13
N ARG A 168 5.38 1.85 3.12
CA ARG A 168 4.87 0.98 2.04
C ARG A 168 4.15 -0.27 2.52
N HIS A 169 4.67 -0.95 3.54
CA HIS A 169 4.04 -2.15 4.08
C HIS A 169 2.64 -1.85 4.62
N PHE A 170 2.50 -0.77 5.36
CA PHE A 170 1.24 -0.38 6.00
C PHE A 170 0.21 0.13 4.99
N GLU A 171 0.65 0.95 4.02
CA GLU A 171 -0.22 1.46 2.96
C GLU A 171 -0.69 0.33 2.03
N LYS A 172 0.19 -0.62 1.67
CA LYS A 172 -0.19 -1.81 0.89
C LYS A 172 -1.16 -2.72 1.65
N TYR A 173 -0.98 -2.89 2.96
CA TYR A 173 -1.94 -3.57 3.81
C TYR A 173 -3.30 -2.85 3.80
N ALA A 174 -3.33 -1.53 3.93
CA ALA A 174 -4.56 -0.75 3.88
C ALA A 174 -5.27 -0.87 2.51
N VAL A 175 -4.53 -0.98 1.40
CA VAL A 175 -5.11 -1.28 0.07
C VAL A 175 -5.83 -2.63 0.10
N THR A 176 -5.27 -3.67 0.73
CA THR A 176 -5.97 -4.97 0.85
C THR A 176 -7.22 -4.88 1.72
N CYS A 177 -7.21 -4.06 2.77
CA CYS A 177 -8.41 -3.79 3.57
C CYS A 177 -9.54 -3.15 2.75
N GLY A 178 -9.20 -2.31 1.76
CA GLY A 178 -10.15 -1.73 0.81
C GLY A 178 -10.58 -2.66 -0.33
N GLY A 179 -10.15 -3.94 -0.34
CA GLY A 179 -10.47 -4.91 -1.38
C GLY A 179 -9.60 -4.82 -2.64
N GLY A 180 -8.58 -3.96 -2.67
CA GLY A 180 -7.57 -3.91 -3.72
C GLY A 180 -6.55 -5.05 -3.61
N GLN A 181 -5.68 -5.15 -4.61
CA GLN A 181 -4.56 -6.09 -4.62
C GLN A 181 -3.23 -5.35 -4.66
N ASN A 182 -2.15 -6.03 -4.33
CA ASN A 182 -0.84 -5.42 -4.32
C ASN A 182 -0.07 -5.72 -5.61
N HIS A 183 0.46 -4.68 -6.23
CA HIS A 183 1.54 -4.77 -7.21
C HIS A 183 2.85 -5.13 -6.47
N ARG A 184 3.93 -5.41 -7.20
CA ARG A 184 5.24 -5.73 -6.60
C ARG A 184 5.57 -4.82 -5.42
N PHE A 185 6.13 -5.44 -4.38
CA PHE A 185 6.49 -4.73 -3.16
C PHE A 185 7.73 -3.85 -3.35
N GLY A 186 8.74 -4.38 -4.04
CA GLY A 186 10.02 -3.69 -4.21
C GLY A 186 10.58 -3.82 -5.63
N LEU A 187 11.89 -3.77 -5.74
CA LEU A 187 12.62 -4.00 -6.98
C LEU A 187 13.06 -5.46 -7.14
N PHE A 188 12.77 -6.29 -6.14
CA PHE A 188 13.31 -7.65 -5.97
C PHE A 188 12.29 -8.77 -6.21
N ASP A 189 11.00 -8.49 -6.24
CA ASP A 189 9.92 -9.49 -6.24
C ASP A 189 9.20 -9.66 -7.58
N MET A 190 9.49 -8.78 -8.56
CA MET A 190 9.03 -8.89 -9.94
C MET A 190 9.87 -8.01 -10.86
N VAL A 191 10.18 -8.46 -12.06
CA VAL A 191 10.83 -7.65 -13.09
C VAL A 191 9.77 -6.74 -13.73
N LEU A 192 10.01 -5.43 -13.75
CA LEU A 192 9.24 -4.46 -14.51
C LEU A 192 10.20 -3.67 -15.39
N ILE A 193 10.14 -3.94 -16.69
CA ILE A 193 10.91 -3.28 -17.73
C ILE A 193 10.16 -2.01 -18.14
N LYS A 194 10.80 -0.86 -17.94
CA LYS A 194 10.25 0.46 -18.22
C LYS A 194 10.90 1.11 -19.43
N ASP A 195 10.29 2.20 -19.89
CA ASP A 195 10.77 3.06 -20.98
C ASP A 195 12.27 3.37 -20.88
N ASN A 196 12.76 3.78 -19.71
CA ASN A 196 14.15 4.10 -19.45
C ASN A 196 15.08 2.86 -19.57
N HIS A 197 14.59 1.66 -19.25
CA HIS A 197 15.36 0.43 -19.48
C HIS A 197 15.46 0.13 -20.98
N LEU A 198 14.35 0.33 -21.72
CA LEU A 198 14.32 0.12 -23.17
C LEU A 198 15.19 1.15 -23.89
N ALA A 199 15.22 2.41 -23.43
CA ALA A 199 16.10 3.44 -23.97
C ALA A 199 17.59 3.07 -23.86
N ALA A 200 17.98 2.43 -22.74
CA ALA A 200 19.34 1.94 -22.54
C ALA A 200 19.70 0.74 -23.44
N LEU A 201 18.71 0.09 -24.08
CA LEU A 201 18.86 -1.07 -24.95
C LEU A 201 18.47 -0.77 -26.40
N ARG A 202 18.42 0.50 -26.81
CA ARG A 202 17.92 0.93 -28.12
C ARG A 202 18.62 0.30 -29.31
N ASP A 203 19.92 -0.04 -29.18
CA ASP A 203 20.76 -0.59 -30.24
C ASP A 203 20.77 -2.14 -30.25
N GLU A 204 19.97 -2.81 -29.39
CA GLU A 204 19.94 -4.26 -29.27
C GLU A 204 19.07 -4.93 -30.32
N SER A 205 19.51 -6.11 -30.76
CA SER A 205 18.80 -6.96 -31.74
C SER A 205 18.02 -8.07 -31.04
N PRO A 206 16.84 -8.49 -31.57
CA PRO A 206 16.11 -7.91 -32.72
C PRO A 206 15.42 -6.58 -32.37
N ASN A 207 15.24 -6.26 -31.10
CA ASN A 207 14.78 -4.97 -30.54
C ASN A 207 14.96 -4.96 -29.02
N ALA A 208 14.91 -3.77 -28.40
CA ALA A 208 15.11 -3.55 -26.98
C ALA A 208 14.19 -4.40 -26.08
N VAL A 209 12.90 -4.53 -26.46
CA VAL A 209 11.91 -5.29 -25.64
C VAL A 209 12.28 -6.77 -25.57
N VAL A 210 12.58 -7.40 -26.72
CA VAL A 210 12.97 -8.81 -26.76
C VAL A 210 14.26 -9.04 -26.00
N ALA A 211 15.27 -8.21 -26.21
CA ALA A 211 16.56 -8.30 -25.50
C ALA A 211 16.38 -8.20 -23.99
N ALA A 212 15.57 -7.22 -23.52
CA ALA A 212 15.30 -7.02 -22.10
C ALA A 212 14.58 -8.22 -21.46
N VAL A 213 13.54 -8.74 -22.10
CA VAL A 213 12.77 -9.90 -21.59
C VAL A 213 13.66 -11.15 -21.53
N GLN A 214 14.44 -11.42 -22.58
CA GLN A 214 15.34 -12.58 -22.60
C GLN A 214 16.40 -12.51 -21.48
N ARG A 215 17.02 -11.35 -21.29
CA ARG A 215 17.98 -11.13 -20.19
C ARG A 215 17.33 -11.29 -18.82
N ALA A 216 16.13 -10.74 -18.64
CA ALA A 216 15.38 -10.88 -17.38
C ALA A 216 15.06 -12.36 -17.08
N ARG A 217 14.59 -13.12 -18.08
CA ARG A 217 14.29 -14.55 -17.94
C ARG A 217 15.53 -15.38 -17.61
N ALA A 218 16.67 -15.07 -18.25
CA ALA A 218 17.93 -15.76 -18.00
C ALA A 218 18.46 -15.48 -16.58
N ALA A 219 18.37 -14.23 -16.12
CA ALA A 219 18.89 -13.83 -14.81
C ALA A 219 17.94 -14.21 -13.65
N TYR A 220 16.62 -14.13 -13.86
CA TYR A 220 15.61 -14.34 -12.81
C TYR A 220 14.46 -15.26 -13.32
N PRO A 221 14.72 -16.53 -13.59
CA PRO A 221 13.77 -17.44 -14.27
C PRO A 221 12.47 -17.70 -13.48
N LYS A 222 12.47 -17.42 -12.17
CA LYS A 222 11.31 -17.62 -11.29
C LYS A 222 10.44 -16.38 -11.11
N LEU A 223 10.93 -15.20 -11.52
CA LEU A 223 10.19 -13.96 -11.39
C LEU A 223 9.31 -13.73 -12.62
N LYS A 224 8.11 -13.17 -12.39
CA LYS A 224 7.30 -12.65 -13.50
C LYS A 224 8.02 -11.48 -14.16
N VAL A 225 7.85 -11.38 -15.47
CA VAL A 225 8.37 -10.28 -16.28
C VAL A 225 7.20 -9.45 -16.80
N GLU A 226 7.15 -8.22 -16.37
CA GLU A 226 6.24 -7.20 -16.84
C GLU A 226 6.98 -6.21 -17.73
N VAL A 227 6.32 -5.75 -18.81
CA VAL A 227 6.85 -4.79 -19.78
C VAL A 227 5.90 -3.63 -19.91
N GLU A 228 6.40 -2.41 -19.68
CA GLU A 228 5.68 -1.16 -19.93
C GLU A 228 5.67 -0.87 -21.43
N ALA A 229 4.49 -0.57 -21.97
CA ALA A 229 4.24 -0.30 -23.37
C ALA A 229 3.34 0.92 -23.54
N GLU A 230 3.79 1.90 -24.32
CA GLU A 230 3.08 3.12 -24.68
C GLU A 230 2.42 3.05 -26.05
N THR A 231 2.81 2.05 -26.86
CA THR A 231 2.34 1.85 -28.24
C THR A 231 1.90 0.43 -28.51
N LEU A 232 0.95 0.25 -29.45
CA LEU A 232 0.50 -1.10 -29.87
C LEU A 232 1.63 -1.94 -30.47
N LYS A 233 2.65 -1.30 -31.07
CA LYS A 233 3.85 -1.98 -31.57
C LYS A 233 4.67 -2.59 -30.41
N GLN A 234 4.85 -1.84 -29.31
CA GLN A 234 5.53 -2.38 -28.11
C GLN A 234 4.72 -3.50 -27.45
N VAL A 235 3.39 -3.43 -27.47
CA VAL A 235 2.51 -4.53 -27.01
C VAL A 235 2.79 -5.81 -27.82
N GLU A 236 2.84 -5.72 -29.16
CA GLU A 236 3.16 -6.86 -30.01
C GLU A 236 4.55 -7.44 -29.73
N GLN A 237 5.54 -6.57 -29.54
CA GLN A 237 6.90 -6.97 -29.19
C GLN A 237 6.97 -7.66 -27.83
N ALA A 238 6.28 -7.13 -26.80
CA ALA A 238 6.22 -7.72 -25.47
C ALA A 238 5.53 -9.09 -25.47
N VAL A 239 4.43 -9.21 -26.22
CA VAL A 239 3.75 -10.51 -26.45
C VAL A 239 4.68 -11.51 -27.16
N ALA A 240 5.37 -11.10 -28.21
CA ALA A 240 6.29 -11.97 -28.96
C ALA A 240 7.50 -12.39 -28.09
N ALA A 241 7.96 -11.50 -27.20
CA ALA A 241 9.05 -11.78 -26.27
C ALA A 241 8.65 -12.69 -25.10
N GLY A 242 7.35 -12.97 -24.90
CA GLY A 242 6.85 -13.82 -23.83
C GLY A 242 6.80 -13.10 -22.47
N ALA A 243 6.46 -11.82 -22.44
CA ALA A 243 6.14 -11.11 -21.17
C ALA A 243 4.94 -11.77 -20.49
N ASP A 244 4.94 -11.84 -19.14
CA ASP A 244 3.81 -12.36 -18.37
C ASP A 244 2.69 -11.33 -18.25
N ILE A 245 3.09 -10.05 -18.11
CA ILE A 245 2.18 -8.92 -17.95
C ILE A 245 2.66 -7.81 -18.89
N ILE A 246 1.71 -7.07 -19.47
CA ILE A 246 1.99 -5.89 -20.28
C ILE A 246 1.27 -4.72 -19.63
N LEU A 247 2.05 -3.78 -19.10
CA LEU A 247 1.57 -2.54 -18.53
C LEU A 247 1.36 -1.54 -19.67
N LEU A 248 0.10 -1.16 -19.88
CA LEU A 248 -0.38 -0.25 -20.92
C LEU A 248 -0.39 1.18 -20.35
N ASP A 249 0.71 1.90 -20.55
CA ASP A 249 0.89 3.22 -19.93
C ASP A 249 0.27 4.34 -20.77
N ASN A 250 -0.58 5.14 -20.14
CA ASN A 250 -1.23 6.32 -20.70
C ASN A 250 -2.01 6.08 -22.03
N MET A 251 -2.50 4.86 -22.25
CA MET A 251 -3.27 4.52 -23.45
C MET A 251 -4.74 4.97 -23.35
N SER A 252 -5.29 5.46 -24.46
CA SER A 252 -6.73 5.73 -24.58
C SER A 252 -7.56 4.45 -24.47
N VAL A 253 -8.84 4.55 -24.13
CA VAL A 253 -9.78 3.41 -24.04
C VAL A 253 -9.80 2.58 -25.34
N ILE A 254 -9.69 3.23 -26.51
CA ILE A 254 -9.63 2.54 -27.81
C ILE A 254 -8.34 1.74 -27.91
N GLN A 255 -7.20 2.32 -27.56
CA GLN A 255 -5.91 1.63 -27.60
C GLN A 255 -5.86 0.48 -26.58
N LEU A 256 -6.42 0.67 -25.36
CA LEU A 256 -6.54 -0.40 -24.37
C LEU A 256 -7.30 -1.62 -24.93
N ARG A 257 -8.45 -1.42 -25.59
CA ARG A 257 -9.21 -2.52 -26.23
C ARG A 257 -8.38 -3.27 -27.27
N LEU A 258 -7.66 -2.55 -28.13
CA LEU A 258 -6.80 -3.14 -29.15
C LEU A 258 -5.62 -3.90 -28.52
N ALA A 259 -5.00 -3.34 -27.47
CA ALA A 259 -3.92 -3.98 -26.73
C ALA A 259 -4.38 -5.28 -26.05
N VAL A 260 -5.55 -5.26 -25.40
CA VAL A 260 -6.16 -6.46 -24.79
C VAL A 260 -6.40 -7.55 -25.84
N GLN A 261 -6.90 -7.19 -27.03
CA GLN A 261 -7.09 -8.18 -28.12
C GLN A 261 -5.77 -8.79 -28.58
N LYS A 262 -4.70 -7.98 -28.71
CA LYS A 262 -3.36 -8.43 -29.09
C LYS A 262 -2.71 -9.33 -28.04
N ALA A 263 -2.92 -9.06 -26.76
CA ALA A 263 -2.36 -9.82 -25.65
C ALA A 263 -3.16 -11.10 -25.30
N LYS A 264 -4.41 -11.21 -25.80
CA LYS A 264 -5.37 -12.27 -25.40
C LYS A 264 -4.78 -13.68 -25.47
N GLY A 265 -4.82 -14.38 -24.34
CA GLY A 265 -4.35 -15.76 -24.18
C GLY A 265 -2.83 -15.92 -24.14
N ARG A 266 -2.06 -14.82 -24.17
CA ARG A 266 -0.59 -14.84 -24.18
C ARG A 266 0.06 -14.06 -23.03
N ALA A 267 -0.53 -12.94 -22.61
CA ALA A 267 -0.08 -12.14 -21.50
C ALA A 267 -1.29 -11.52 -20.78
N GLN A 268 -1.14 -11.23 -19.49
CA GLN A 268 -2.07 -10.40 -18.74
C GLN A 268 -1.85 -8.93 -19.12
N THR A 269 -2.87 -8.10 -18.95
CA THR A 269 -2.82 -6.68 -19.29
C THR A 269 -3.10 -5.83 -18.05
N GLU A 270 -2.29 -4.81 -17.85
CA GLU A 270 -2.44 -3.83 -16.78
C GLU A 270 -2.58 -2.43 -17.40
N ALA A 271 -3.66 -1.71 -17.08
CA ALA A 271 -3.80 -0.30 -17.45
C ALA A 271 -3.19 0.60 -16.38
N SER A 272 -2.42 1.61 -16.81
CA SER A 272 -1.75 2.57 -15.93
C SER A 272 -1.78 3.97 -16.55
N GLY A 273 -1.50 4.99 -15.72
CA GLY A 273 -1.41 6.38 -16.14
C GLY A 273 -2.74 7.15 -16.01
N GLY A 274 -2.73 8.24 -15.23
CA GLY A 274 -3.86 9.16 -15.09
C GLY A 274 -5.17 8.55 -14.59
N VAL A 275 -5.13 7.43 -13.88
CA VAL A 275 -6.33 6.71 -13.39
C VAL A 275 -7.03 7.50 -12.29
N SER A 276 -8.34 7.69 -12.44
CA SER A 276 -9.21 8.39 -11.49
C SER A 276 -10.57 7.67 -11.38
N LEU A 277 -11.38 8.00 -10.38
CA LEU A 277 -12.75 7.48 -10.26
C LEU A 277 -13.63 7.83 -11.47
N ALA A 278 -13.33 8.93 -12.16
CA ALA A 278 -14.08 9.35 -13.34
C ALA A 278 -13.81 8.49 -14.59
N ASN A 279 -12.63 7.85 -14.70
CA ASN A 279 -12.26 7.11 -15.91
C ASN A 279 -12.02 5.61 -15.68
N VAL A 280 -11.84 5.16 -14.43
CA VAL A 280 -11.48 3.76 -14.11
C VAL A 280 -12.50 2.75 -14.65
N ARG A 281 -13.80 3.08 -14.64
CA ARG A 281 -14.86 2.22 -15.16
C ARG A 281 -14.69 1.96 -16.66
N ALA A 282 -14.47 3.02 -17.44
CA ALA A 282 -14.25 2.90 -18.88
C ALA A 282 -12.99 2.10 -19.22
N MET A 283 -11.92 2.24 -18.42
CA MET A 283 -10.71 1.42 -18.55
C MET A 283 -11.00 -0.04 -18.25
N ALA A 284 -11.73 -0.34 -17.17
CA ALA A 284 -12.09 -1.72 -16.78
C ALA A 284 -12.93 -2.43 -17.84
N GLU A 285 -13.86 -1.71 -18.50
CA GLU A 285 -14.71 -2.23 -19.58
C GLU A 285 -13.96 -2.54 -20.88
N THR A 286 -12.68 -2.17 -21.00
CA THR A 286 -11.85 -2.61 -22.12
C THR A 286 -11.46 -4.07 -22.03
N GLY A 287 -11.61 -4.69 -20.85
CA GLY A 287 -11.26 -6.08 -20.61
C GLY A 287 -9.83 -6.28 -20.12
N VAL A 288 -9.15 -5.22 -19.63
CA VAL A 288 -7.85 -5.36 -18.94
C VAL A 288 -7.99 -6.24 -17.69
N ASP A 289 -6.90 -6.91 -17.31
CA ASP A 289 -6.87 -7.78 -16.13
C ASP A 289 -6.65 -6.97 -14.85
N PHE A 290 -5.83 -5.91 -14.94
CA PHE A 290 -5.43 -5.07 -13.82
C PHE A 290 -5.54 -3.59 -14.17
N ILE A 291 -5.73 -2.77 -13.14
CA ILE A 291 -5.61 -1.31 -13.22
C ILE A 291 -4.81 -0.83 -12.02
N SER A 292 -3.60 -0.32 -12.25
CA SER A 292 -2.76 0.22 -11.18
C SER A 292 -3.07 1.69 -10.93
N VAL A 293 -3.28 2.02 -9.66
CA VAL A 293 -3.72 3.34 -9.22
C VAL A 293 -2.76 3.90 -8.17
N GLY A 294 -1.87 4.79 -8.59
CA GLY A 294 -0.92 5.42 -7.66
C GLY A 294 -1.60 6.28 -6.59
N ALA A 295 -2.73 6.90 -6.94
CA ALA A 295 -3.48 7.79 -6.05
C ALA A 295 -3.95 7.10 -4.76
N LEU A 296 -4.11 5.77 -4.75
CA LEU A 296 -4.51 5.02 -3.55
C LEU A 296 -3.59 5.30 -2.35
N THR A 297 -2.31 5.49 -2.60
CA THR A 297 -1.29 5.66 -1.56
C THR A 297 -0.74 7.08 -1.49
N HIS A 298 -0.46 7.73 -2.63
CA HIS A 298 0.12 9.07 -2.60
C HIS A 298 -0.89 10.22 -2.48
N SER A 299 -2.21 9.98 -2.72
CA SER A 299 -3.24 11.04 -2.72
C SER A 299 -4.46 10.73 -1.87
N ALA A 300 -4.48 9.60 -1.14
CA ALA A 300 -5.56 9.34 -0.19
C ALA A 300 -5.54 10.39 0.92
N ARG A 301 -6.70 11.00 1.20
CA ARG A 301 -6.87 11.84 2.40
C ARG A 301 -6.97 10.97 3.65
N ALA A 302 -6.63 11.52 4.80
CA ALA A 302 -7.03 10.93 6.07
C ALA A 302 -8.55 11.09 6.24
N VAL A 303 -9.19 10.03 6.76
CA VAL A 303 -10.62 10.07 7.11
C VAL A 303 -10.82 10.65 8.51
N ASP A 304 -12.02 11.14 8.81
CA ASP A 304 -12.30 11.71 10.13
C ASP A 304 -12.71 10.63 11.14
N ILE A 305 -11.88 10.47 12.17
CA ILE A 305 -12.10 9.58 13.32
C ILE A 305 -11.78 10.40 14.58
N GLY A 306 -12.64 10.39 15.56
CA GLY A 306 -12.44 11.07 16.83
C GLY A 306 -12.33 10.12 18.02
N LEU A 307 -11.78 10.65 19.11
CA LEU A 307 -11.77 10.01 20.43
C LEU A 307 -12.62 10.85 21.39
N ASP A 308 -13.69 10.27 21.89
CA ASP A 308 -14.61 10.92 22.83
C ASP A 308 -14.40 10.33 24.23
N PHE A 309 -14.13 11.21 25.22
CA PHE A 309 -14.08 10.80 26.60
C PHE A 309 -15.50 10.69 27.17
N GLU A 310 -15.75 9.59 27.86
CA GLU A 310 -17.03 9.36 28.54
C GLU A 310 -16.95 10.01 29.94
N SER A 311 -18.01 10.77 30.29
CA SER A 311 -18.18 11.40 31.60
C SER A 311 -18.55 10.38 32.70
#